data_1c784abdcd8672084a0a63210bcbb4c2
#
_entry.id   1c784abdcd8672084a0a63210bcbb4c2
#
_cell.length_a   1.000
_cell.length_b   1.000
_cell.length_c   1.000
_cell.angle_alpha   90.00
_cell.angle_beta   90.00
_cell.angle_gamma   90.00
#
_symmetry.space_group_name_H-M   'P 1'
#
loop_
_entity.id
_entity.type
_entity.pdbx_description
1 polymer ?
#
loop_
_entity_poly.entity_id
_entity_poly.type
_entity_poly.pdbx_seq_one_letter_code
_entity_poly.pdbx_strand_id
1 'polypeptide(L)'
;MASYHIETYGCTANRGESREIERRLRDAGHHRVPGPESADVAILNTCTVVETTERRMLRRARELERETADLVVTGCMALAQGDAFREAGVDARVCGWDEVPAAVGNGECPTTTPDTEPVLDGVVGILPIARGCMSDCSYCITKHATGKIDSPPIAENVRKAEALVHAGARELRITGQDTGVYGWEQGERKLAELLDRVCAIPGDFRVRVGMANPKGVHGIRDELAEVFAANEELYDFLHAPVQSGSDAVLGDMRRQHNVDEFREVVDAFDERLDGWTLATDFIVGFPTETEADHEASMALLGEVRPEKVNVTRFSKRPGTDAADMKGLGGTVKKERSRAMTDLKMAIMDEVYGDMVGERREVLVVEPGTGDSVKCRDGAYRQIVVRGAGERGIAPGDFLDVEVTSHETVYAFGEPV
;
A
#
# COMPACT_ATOMS: atom_id res chain seq x y z
N MET A 1 -19.78 -13.88 -23.17
CA MET A 1 -19.95 -12.75 -22.22
C MET A 1 -20.39 -13.33 -20.91
N ALA A 2 -19.71 -13.02 -19.80
CA ALA A 2 -20.06 -13.50 -18.47
C ALA A 2 -20.21 -12.30 -17.52
N SER A 3 -21.05 -12.44 -16.49
CA SER A 3 -21.12 -11.53 -15.36
C SER A 3 -20.07 -11.93 -14.33
N TYR A 4 -19.39 -10.94 -13.73
CA TYR A 4 -18.38 -11.22 -12.69
C TYR A 4 -18.57 -10.33 -11.46
N HIS A 5 -18.20 -10.89 -10.32
CA HIS A 5 -18.04 -10.17 -9.07
C HIS A 5 -16.57 -10.26 -8.63
N ILE A 6 -15.97 -9.15 -8.21
CA ILE A 6 -14.58 -9.13 -7.75
C ILE A 6 -14.46 -8.57 -6.33
N GLU A 7 -13.82 -9.34 -5.47
CA GLU A 7 -13.42 -8.92 -4.12
C GLU A 7 -11.92 -8.81 -4.02
N THR A 8 -11.46 -7.71 -3.43
CA THR A 8 -10.03 -7.43 -3.28
C THR A 8 -9.65 -7.31 -1.82
N TYR A 9 -8.68 -8.09 -1.42
CA TYR A 9 -8.08 -8.05 -0.09
C TYR A 9 -6.59 -7.79 -0.21
N GLY A 10 -6.06 -6.88 0.63
CA GLY A 10 -4.63 -6.62 0.67
C GLY A 10 -4.27 -5.14 0.50
N CYS A 11 -3.09 -4.90 -0.05
CA CYS A 11 -2.50 -3.58 -0.19
C CYS A 11 -2.97 -2.85 -1.46
N THR A 12 -2.43 -1.64 -1.67
CA THR A 12 -2.71 -0.84 -2.86
C THR A 12 -2.34 -1.58 -4.15
N ALA A 13 -1.26 -2.40 -4.15
CA ALA A 13 -0.89 -3.20 -5.32
C ALA A 13 -1.99 -4.20 -5.71
N ASN A 14 -2.59 -4.92 -4.74
CA ASN A 14 -3.72 -5.81 -5.02
C ASN A 14 -4.93 -5.05 -5.60
N ARG A 15 -5.20 -3.82 -5.11
CA ARG A 15 -6.26 -2.98 -5.70
C ARG A 15 -5.93 -2.59 -7.13
N GLY A 16 -4.68 -2.22 -7.43
CA GLY A 16 -4.23 -1.92 -8.78
C GLY A 16 -4.37 -3.12 -9.73
N GLU A 17 -3.97 -4.32 -9.29
CA GLU A 17 -4.18 -5.56 -10.04
C GLU A 17 -5.66 -5.79 -10.33
N SER A 18 -6.55 -5.59 -9.33
CA SER A 18 -7.99 -5.74 -9.54
C SER A 18 -8.57 -4.75 -10.54
N ARG A 19 -8.12 -3.48 -10.53
CA ARG A 19 -8.56 -2.49 -11.52
C ARG A 19 -8.11 -2.84 -12.93
N GLU A 20 -6.91 -3.41 -13.08
CA GLU A 20 -6.43 -3.89 -14.36
C GLU A 20 -7.20 -5.14 -14.83
N ILE A 21 -7.52 -6.07 -13.92
CA ILE A 21 -8.41 -7.20 -14.21
C ILE A 21 -9.78 -6.70 -14.70
N GLU A 22 -10.39 -5.76 -13.99
CA GLU A 22 -11.69 -5.17 -14.36
C GLU A 22 -11.65 -4.51 -15.74
N ARG A 23 -10.58 -3.76 -16.05
CA ARG A 23 -10.37 -3.15 -17.35
C ARG A 23 -10.34 -4.20 -18.45
N ARG A 24 -9.50 -5.24 -18.31
CA ARG A 24 -9.37 -6.30 -19.31
C ARG A 24 -10.64 -7.13 -19.48
N LEU A 25 -11.38 -7.37 -18.41
CA LEU A 25 -12.67 -8.06 -18.48
C LEU A 25 -13.72 -7.21 -19.22
N ARG A 26 -13.74 -5.90 -18.97
CA ARG A 26 -14.60 -4.96 -19.69
C ARG A 26 -14.26 -4.93 -21.18
N ASP A 27 -12.97 -4.90 -21.55
CA ASP A 27 -12.49 -4.94 -22.93
C ASP A 27 -12.90 -6.24 -23.63
N ALA A 28 -12.96 -7.35 -22.89
CA ALA A 28 -13.44 -8.65 -23.39
C ALA A 28 -14.99 -8.74 -23.45
N GLY A 29 -15.72 -7.68 -23.10
CA GLY A 29 -17.18 -7.63 -23.12
C GLY A 29 -17.85 -8.28 -21.92
N HIS A 30 -17.11 -8.60 -20.83
CA HIS A 30 -17.69 -9.03 -19.57
C HIS A 30 -18.22 -7.83 -18.77
N HIS A 31 -19.18 -8.06 -17.86
CA HIS A 31 -19.75 -7.00 -17.04
C HIS A 31 -19.71 -7.33 -15.55
N ARG A 32 -19.40 -6.30 -14.76
CA ARG A 32 -19.37 -6.40 -13.30
C ARG A 32 -20.76 -6.36 -12.71
N VAL A 33 -21.01 -7.21 -11.68
CA VAL A 33 -22.23 -7.19 -10.88
C VAL A 33 -21.92 -6.88 -9.42
N PRO A 34 -22.89 -6.32 -8.65
CA PRO A 34 -22.64 -5.84 -7.29
C PRO A 34 -22.38 -6.95 -6.27
N GLY A 35 -22.98 -8.13 -6.44
CA GLY A 35 -22.87 -9.24 -5.50
C GLY A 35 -22.53 -10.56 -6.15
N PRO A 36 -21.92 -11.50 -5.40
CA PRO A 36 -21.53 -12.80 -5.91
C PRO A 36 -22.73 -13.67 -6.34
N GLU A 37 -23.89 -13.50 -5.71
CA GLU A 37 -25.12 -14.25 -6.00
C GLU A 37 -25.70 -13.98 -7.39
N SER A 38 -25.29 -12.89 -8.02
CA SER A 38 -25.70 -12.50 -9.38
C SER A 38 -24.59 -12.67 -10.42
N ALA A 39 -23.43 -13.20 -10.01
CA ALA A 39 -22.28 -13.41 -10.86
C ALA A 39 -22.21 -14.84 -11.42
N ASP A 40 -21.84 -14.96 -12.69
CA ASP A 40 -21.42 -16.25 -13.27
C ASP A 40 -20.08 -16.70 -12.67
N VAL A 41 -19.17 -15.75 -12.40
CA VAL A 41 -17.84 -16.00 -11.86
C VAL A 41 -17.54 -15.04 -10.72
N ALA A 42 -17.12 -15.55 -9.55
CA ALA A 42 -16.52 -14.75 -8.51
C ALA A 42 -15.00 -14.73 -8.67
N ILE A 43 -14.39 -13.55 -8.47
CA ILE A 43 -12.94 -13.35 -8.49
C ILE A 43 -12.50 -12.89 -7.10
N LEU A 44 -11.60 -13.64 -6.46
CA LEU A 44 -11.05 -13.32 -5.15
C LEU A 44 -9.57 -12.97 -5.28
N ASN A 45 -9.25 -11.67 -5.21
CA ASN A 45 -7.86 -11.21 -5.15
C ASN A 45 -7.37 -11.21 -3.71
N THR A 46 -6.36 -12.00 -3.41
CA THR A 46 -5.97 -12.45 -2.08
C THR A 46 -4.67 -11.84 -1.57
N CYS A 47 -4.56 -11.72 -0.25
CA CYS A 47 -3.37 -11.29 0.48
C CYS A 47 -2.86 -12.40 1.41
N THR A 48 -1.52 -12.45 1.64
CA THR A 48 -0.87 -13.47 2.48
C THR A 48 0.15 -12.90 3.46
N VAL A 49 0.14 -11.61 3.74
CA VAL A 49 1.18 -10.97 4.60
C VAL A 49 1.16 -11.51 6.02
N VAL A 50 -0.01 -11.76 6.61
CA VAL A 50 -0.17 -12.31 7.96
C VAL A 50 -1.12 -13.48 8.01
N GLU A 51 -0.89 -14.42 8.94
CA GLU A 51 -1.66 -15.68 9.09
C GLU A 51 -3.18 -15.43 9.26
N THR A 52 -3.56 -14.40 10.01
CA THR A 52 -4.98 -14.07 10.22
C THR A 52 -5.68 -13.69 8.92
N THR A 53 -4.97 -13.04 8.00
CA THR A 53 -5.48 -12.71 6.67
C THR A 53 -5.67 -13.97 5.84
N GLU A 54 -4.74 -14.92 5.86
CA GLU A 54 -4.88 -16.19 5.13
C GLU A 54 -6.11 -16.97 5.58
N ARG A 55 -6.30 -17.12 6.89
CA ARG A 55 -7.50 -17.78 7.43
C ARG A 55 -8.77 -17.10 6.97
N ARG A 56 -8.77 -15.77 6.86
CA ARG A 56 -9.90 -15.00 6.33
C ARG A 56 -10.10 -15.28 4.84
N MET A 57 -9.04 -15.36 4.04
CA MET A 57 -9.11 -15.65 2.60
C MET A 57 -9.69 -17.04 2.34
N LEU A 58 -9.20 -18.07 3.05
CA LEU A 58 -9.72 -19.43 2.93
C LEU A 58 -11.19 -19.53 3.33
N ARG A 59 -11.61 -18.81 4.37
CA ARG A 59 -13.02 -18.75 4.77
C ARG A 59 -13.87 -18.08 3.68
N ARG A 60 -13.41 -16.91 3.17
CA ARG A 60 -14.17 -16.17 2.15
C ARG A 60 -14.25 -16.93 0.82
N ALA A 61 -13.19 -17.64 0.44
CA ALA A 61 -13.21 -18.50 -0.74
C ALA A 61 -14.31 -19.59 -0.64
N ARG A 62 -14.44 -20.26 0.54
CA ARG A 62 -15.52 -21.24 0.77
C ARG A 62 -16.92 -20.63 0.75
N GLU A 63 -17.06 -19.38 1.16
CA GLU A 63 -18.35 -18.67 1.08
C GLU A 63 -18.68 -18.38 -0.38
N LEU A 64 -17.75 -17.81 -1.14
CA LEU A 64 -17.93 -17.49 -2.56
C LEU A 64 -18.22 -18.75 -3.41
N GLU A 65 -17.53 -19.85 -3.17
CA GLU A 65 -17.77 -21.13 -3.84
C GLU A 65 -19.23 -21.62 -3.71
N ARG A 66 -19.91 -21.26 -2.62
CA ARG A 66 -21.34 -21.62 -2.40
C ARG A 66 -22.31 -20.62 -3.03
N GLU A 67 -21.84 -19.39 -3.25
CA GLU A 67 -22.66 -18.28 -3.73
C GLU A 67 -22.61 -18.15 -5.27
N THR A 68 -21.57 -18.68 -5.93
CA THR A 68 -21.35 -18.57 -7.38
C THR A 68 -21.15 -19.93 -8.05
N ALA A 69 -21.39 -19.99 -9.36
CA ALA A 69 -21.16 -21.20 -10.15
C ALA A 69 -19.68 -21.50 -10.37
N ASP A 70 -18.81 -20.48 -10.34
CA ASP A 70 -17.39 -20.59 -10.63
C ASP A 70 -16.59 -19.59 -9.79
N LEU A 71 -15.41 -20.02 -9.31
CA LEU A 71 -14.53 -19.22 -8.47
C LEU A 71 -13.12 -19.17 -9.05
N VAL A 72 -12.62 -17.96 -9.27
CA VAL A 72 -11.23 -17.68 -9.63
C VAL A 72 -10.52 -17.03 -8.45
N VAL A 73 -9.40 -17.58 -8.02
CA VAL A 73 -8.59 -17.04 -6.94
C VAL A 73 -7.26 -16.56 -7.49
N THR A 74 -6.90 -15.32 -7.17
CA THR A 74 -5.65 -14.67 -7.61
C THR A 74 -5.01 -13.88 -6.47
N GLY A 75 -3.92 -13.17 -6.76
CA GLY A 75 -3.19 -12.33 -5.79
C GLY A 75 -2.11 -13.09 -5.02
N CYS A 76 -1.57 -12.44 -3.98
CA CYS A 76 -0.36 -12.93 -3.31
C CYS A 76 -0.51 -14.33 -2.70
N MET A 77 -1.65 -14.65 -2.07
CA MET A 77 -1.84 -15.98 -1.48
C MET A 77 -2.00 -17.05 -2.56
N ALA A 78 -2.72 -16.77 -3.64
CA ALA A 78 -2.87 -17.67 -4.76
C ALA A 78 -1.51 -18.08 -5.36
N LEU A 79 -0.62 -17.11 -5.54
CA LEU A 79 0.70 -17.33 -6.16
C LEU A 79 1.72 -17.96 -5.20
N ALA A 80 1.71 -17.59 -3.92
CA ALA A 80 2.65 -18.11 -2.93
C ALA A 80 2.24 -19.45 -2.30
N GLN A 81 0.94 -19.72 -2.21
CA GLN A 81 0.35 -20.84 -1.46
C GLN A 81 -0.93 -21.37 -2.13
N GLY A 82 -0.95 -21.49 -3.46
CA GLY A 82 -2.15 -21.91 -4.22
C GLY A 82 -2.73 -23.25 -3.76
N ASP A 83 -1.90 -24.18 -3.35
CA ASP A 83 -2.32 -25.49 -2.83
C ASP A 83 -3.17 -25.39 -1.54
N ALA A 84 -3.00 -24.33 -0.75
CA ALA A 84 -3.75 -24.14 0.49
C ALA A 84 -5.28 -24.05 0.26
N PHE A 85 -5.71 -23.56 -0.91
CA PHE A 85 -7.15 -23.54 -1.26
C PHE A 85 -7.68 -24.96 -1.50
N ARG A 86 -6.95 -25.78 -2.26
CA ARG A 86 -7.29 -27.18 -2.51
C ARG A 86 -7.27 -28.01 -1.22
N GLU A 87 -6.25 -27.83 -0.38
CA GLU A 87 -6.14 -28.49 0.94
C GLU A 87 -7.28 -28.08 1.88
N ALA A 88 -7.77 -26.85 1.73
CA ALA A 88 -8.92 -26.35 2.46
C ALA A 88 -10.27 -26.85 1.91
N GLY A 89 -10.26 -27.66 0.83
CA GLY A 89 -11.44 -28.20 0.19
C GLY A 89 -12.22 -27.16 -0.65
N VAL A 90 -11.53 -26.13 -1.17
CA VAL A 90 -12.11 -25.13 -2.05
C VAL A 90 -11.86 -25.53 -3.51
N ASP A 91 -12.92 -25.69 -4.29
CA ASP A 91 -12.84 -25.89 -5.73
C ASP A 91 -12.79 -24.53 -6.44
N ALA A 92 -11.59 -24.10 -6.77
CA ALA A 92 -11.35 -22.81 -7.40
C ALA A 92 -10.24 -22.89 -8.45
N ARG A 93 -10.35 -22.09 -9.49
CA ARG A 93 -9.25 -21.87 -10.43
C ARG A 93 -8.25 -20.88 -9.82
N VAL A 94 -7.04 -21.36 -9.52
CA VAL A 94 -5.96 -20.55 -8.95
C VAL A 94 -5.03 -20.11 -10.08
N CYS A 95 -4.88 -18.81 -10.29
CA CYS A 95 -4.08 -18.27 -11.40
C CYS A 95 -3.46 -16.90 -11.07
N GLY A 96 -2.52 -16.46 -11.92
CA GLY A 96 -1.99 -15.09 -11.88
C GLY A 96 -3.05 -14.05 -12.24
N TRP A 97 -2.88 -12.82 -11.77
CA TRP A 97 -3.84 -11.75 -12.06
C TRP A 97 -3.99 -11.48 -13.58
N ASP A 98 -2.93 -11.67 -14.33
CA ASP A 98 -2.86 -11.51 -15.80
C ASP A 98 -3.58 -12.63 -16.56
N GLU A 99 -3.76 -13.79 -15.92
CA GLU A 99 -4.46 -14.96 -16.46
C GLU A 99 -5.97 -14.94 -16.14
N VAL A 100 -6.42 -14.09 -15.19
CA VAL A 100 -7.83 -14.00 -14.77
C VAL A 100 -8.78 -13.75 -15.95
N PRO A 101 -8.50 -12.83 -16.91
CA PRO A 101 -9.39 -12.64 -18.05
C PRO A 101 -9.59 -13.90 -18.91
N ALA A 102 -8.53 -14.68 -19.13
CA ALA A 102 -8.61 -15.96 -19.82
C ALA A 102 -9.38 -17.02 -19.01
N ALA A 103 -9.22 -17.01 -17.69
CA ALA A 103 -9.95 -17.90 -16.79
C ALA A 103 -11.45 -17.60 -16.80
N VAL A 104 -11.89 -16.36 -16.90
CA VAL A 104 -13.30 -15.95 -17.00
C VAL A 104 -13.84 -16.17 -18.43
N GLY A 105 -13.03 -15.94 -19.45
CA GLY A 105 -13.38 -16.00 -20.87
C GLY A 105 -13.27 -17.37 -21.53
N ASN A 106 -13.11 -18.49 -20.77
CA ASN A 106 -12.92 -19.84 -21.31
C ASN A 106 -11.71 -20.02 -22.25
N GLY A 107 -10.60 -19.33 -21.95
CA GLY A 107 -9.31 -19.49 -22.63
C GLY A 107 -8.99 -18.40 -23.67
N GLU A 108 -9.90 -17.52 -23.99
CA GLU A 108 -9.62 -16.38 -24.85
C GLU A 108 -9.14 -15.19 -24.00
N CYS A 109 -7.85 -14.86 -24.05
CA CYS A 109 -7.31 -13.63 -23.50
C CYS A 109 -7.27 -12.59 -24.62
N PRO A 110 -7.96 -11.45 -24.48
CA PRO A 110 -7.83 -10.36 -25.45
C PRO A 110 -6.38 -9.87 -25.48
N THR A 111 -5.70 -10.02 -26.60
CA THR A 111 -4.30 -9.56 -26.80
C THR A 111 -4.20 -8.09 -27.18
N THR A 112 -5.28 -7.34 -27.04
CA THR A 112 -5.32 -5.96 -27.49
C THR A 112 -4.61 -5.01 -26.53
N THR A 113 -3.77 -4.14 -27.11
CA THR A 113 -3.37 -2.87 -26.49
C THR A 113 -4.62 -2.14 -25.99
N PRO A 114 -4.61 -1.62 -24.76
CA PRO A 114 -5.80 -1.04 -24.17
C PRO A 114 -6.22 0.23 -24.91
N ASP A 115 -7.36 0.16 -25.60
CA ASP A 115 -8.07 1.33 -26.13
C ASP A 115 -9.10 1.89 -25.12
N THR A 116 -9.26 1.23 -23.96
CA THR A 116 -10.27 1.61 -22.98
C THR A 116 -9.69 2.43 -21.85
N GLU A 117 -10.50 3.32 -21.33
CA GLU A 117 -10.16 4.14 -20.17
C GLU A 117 -9.79 3.27 -18.95
N PRO A 118 -8.78 3.67 -18.16
CA PRO A 118 -8.44 2.96 -16.92
C PRO A 118 -9.61 2.99 -15.93
N VAL A 119 -9.63 2.01 -15.04
CA VAL A 119 -10.63 1.92 -13.97
C VAL A 119 -10.10 2.58 -12.72
N LEU A 120 -10.76 3.64 -12.27
CA LEU A 120 -10.42 4.34 -11.03
C LEU A 120 -11.06 3.69 -9.79
N ASP A 121 -10.47 3.93 -8.62
CA ASP A 121 -11.04 3.63 -7.31
C ASP A 121 -11.66 4.91 -6.71
N GLY A 122 -12.87 5.24 -7.12
CA GLY A 122 -13.44 6.57 -6.89
C GLY A 122 -12.64 7.62 -7.67
N VAL A 123 -12.00 8.55 -6.98
CA VAL A 123 -11.13 9.59 -7.57
C VAL A 123 -9.65 9.19 -7.55
N VAL A 124 -9.35 7.96 -7.17
CA VAL A 124 -7.97 7.46 -7.01
C VAL A 124 -7.57 6.63 -8.22
N GLY A 125 -6.51 7.04 -8.90
CA GLY A 125 -5.78 6.26 -9.89
C GLY A 125 -4.65 5.46 -9.23
N ILE A 126 -4.62 4.14 -9.39
CA ILE A 126 -3.53 3.31 -8.88
C ILE A 126 -2.55 3.03 -10.01
N LEU A 127 -1.29 3.42 -9.81
CA LEU A 127 -0.20 3.27 -10.78
C LEU A 127 0.85 2.27 -10.25
N PRO A 128 0.78 0.98 -10.63
CA PRO A 128 1.85 0.03 -10.38
C PRO A 128 3.05 0.38 -11.28
N ILE A 129 4.16 0.82 -10.67
CA ILE A 129 5.37 1.22 -11.41
C ILE A 129 6.36 0.09 -11.62
N ALA A 130 6.30 -0.94 -10.77
CA ALA A 130 7.13 -2.13 -10.85
C ALA A 130 6.44 -3.31 -10.18
N ARG A 131 6.85 -4.52 -10.53
CA ARG A 131 6.44 -5.77 -9.89
C ARG A 131 7.65 -6.52 -9.36
N GLY A 132 7.48 -7.23 -8.24
CA GLY A 132 8.57 -7.95 -7.61
C GLY A 132 9.43 -7.09 -6.69
N CYS A 133 10.47 -7.70 -6.14
CA CYS A 133 11.38 -7.06 -5.19
C CYS A 133 12.80 -7.58 -5.34
N MET A 134 13.80 -6.74 -5.07
CA MET A 134 15.21 -7.14 -5.06
C MET A 134 15.63 -7.77 -3.74
N SER A 135 14.88 -7.57 -2.67
CA SER A 135 15.24 -8.03 -1.32
C SER A 135 14.97 -9.51 -1.11
N ASP A 136 15.80 -10.15 -0.28
CA ASP A 136 15.66 -11.55 0.15
C ASP A 136 15.40 -11.65 1.65
N CYS A 137 14.43 -10.88 2.15
CA CYS A 137 14.10 -10.85 3.57
C CYS A 137 13.68 -12.24 4.08
N SER A 138 14.28 -12.70 5.19
CA SER A 138 14.11 -14.06 5.71
C SER A 138 12.68 -14.39 6.15
N TYR A 139 11.84 -13.39 6.36
CA TYR A 139 10.45 -13.52 6.82
C TYR A 139 9.40 -13.28 5.71
N CYS A 140 9.82 -12.81 4.53
CA CYS A 140 8.86 -12.30 3.55
C CYS A 140 8.38 -13.39 2.58
N ILE A 141 7.09 -13.70 2.66
CA ILE A 141 6.45 -14.64 1.73
C ILE A 141 6.10 -13.98 0.39
N THR A 142 5.98 -12.64 0.34
CA THR A 142 5.54 -11.92 -0.86
C THR A 142 6.50 -12.14 -2.05
N LYS A 143 7.80 -12.32 -1.78
CA LYS A 143 8.78 -12.64 -2.84
C LYS A 143 8.44 -13.91 -3.63
N HIS A 144 7.80 -14.89 -2.99
CA HIS A 144 7.37 -16.13 -3.66
C HIS A 144 6.16 -15.89 -4.57
N ALA A 145 5.36 -14.86 -4.29
CA ALA A 145 4.21 -14.48 -5.10
C ALA A 145 4.59 -13.59 -6.30
N THR A 146 5.53 -12.66 -6.10
CA THR A 146 5.78 -11.58 -7.05
C THR A 146 7.09 -11.71 -7.84
N GLY A 147 8.00 -12.57 -7.37
CA GLY A 147 9.27 -12.83 -8.03
C GLY A 147 10.28 -11.68 -7.94
N LYS A 148 11.23 -11.68 -8.89
CA LYS A 148 12.21 -10.60 -9.01
C LYS A 148 11.58 -9.35 -9.56
N ILE A 149 12.19 -8.19 -9.27
CA ILE A 149 11.72 -6.91 -9.77
C ILE A 149 11.75 -6.87 -11.30
N ASP A 150 10.71 -6.25 -11.85
CA ASP A 150 10.56 -5.87 -13.25
C ASP A 150 9.98 -4.46 -13.27
N SER A 151 10.73 -3.52 -13.83
CA SER A 151 10.39 -2.10 -13.89
C SER A 151 10.14 -1.69 -15.34
N PRO A 152 8.88 -1.43 -15.74
CA PRO A 152 8.58 -0.84 -17.03
C PRO A 152 9.33 0.49 -17.24
N PRO A 153 9.66 0.87 -18.50
CA PRO A 153 10.30 2.14 -18.79
C PRO A 153 9.51 3.34 -18.25
N ILE A 154 10.21 4.41 -17.83
CA ILE A 154 9.59 5.65 -17.32
C ILE A 154 8.50 6.16 -18.27
N ALA A 155 8.77 6.21 -19.57
CA ALA A 155 7.81 6.68 -20.57
C ALA A 155 6.50 5.87 -20.59
N GLU A 156 6.55 4.58 -20.26
CA GLU A 156 5.35 3.75 -20.15
C GLU A 156 4.55 4.10 -18.89
N ASN A 157 5.23 4.24 -17.75
CA ASN A 157 4.57 4.62 -16.50
C ASN A 157 3.99 6.03 -16.56
N VAL A 158 4.67 6.98 -17.21
CA VAL A 158 4.14 8.34 -17.46
C VAL A 158 2.89 8.27 -18.31
N ARG A 159 2.87 7.55 -19.44
CA ARG A 159 1.65 7.38 -20.24
C ARG A 159 0.48 6.78 -19.46
N LYS A 160 0.76 5.80 -18.57
CA LYS A 160 -0.26 5.23 -17.69
C LYS A 160 -0.79 6.27 -16.70
N ALA A 161 0.10 7.09 -16.12
CA ALA A 161 -0.28 8.18 -15.22
C ALA A 161 -1.15 9.23 -15.96
N GLU A 162 -0.74 9.66 -17.16
CA GLU A 162 -1.51 10.55 -18.02
C GLU A 162 -2.92 10.01 -18.29
N ALA A 163 -3.04 8.73 -18.63
CA ALA A 163 -4.34 8.10 -18.84
C ALA A 163 -5.22 8.12 -17.59
N LEU A 164 -4.64 7.88 -16.39
CA LEU A 164 -5.36 7.94 -15.13
C LEU A 164 -5.84 9.38 -14.82
N VAL A 165 -4.99 10.39 -15.02
CA VAL A 165 -5.36 11.81 -14.84
C VAL A 165 -6.46 12.21 -15.82
N HIS A 166 -6.34 11.85 -17.09
CA HIS A 166 -7.38 12.12 -18.11
C HIS A 166 -8.72 11.42 -17.80
N ALA A 167 -8.67 10.24 -17.16
CA ALA A 167 -9.88 9.55 -16.69
C ALA A 167 -10.50 10.17 -15.43
N GLY A 168 -9.92 11.27 -14.92
CA GLY A 168 -10.45 12.03 -13.78
C GLY A 168 -9.84 11.67 -12.43
N ALA A 169 -8.68 10.99 -12.39
CA ALA A 169 -7.99 10.77 -11.13
C ALA A 169 -7.53 12.10 -10.52
N ARG A 170 -7.85 12.29 -9.23
CA ARG A 170 -7.41 13.43 -8.41
C ARG A 170 -6.32 13.03 -7.42
N GLU A 171 -6.18 11.74 -7.15
CA GLU A 171 -5.05 11.17 -6.41
C GLU A 171 -4.44 10.03 -7.22
N LEU A 172 -3.13 10.08 -7.46
CA LEU A 172 -2.35 8.98 -8.02
C LEU A 172 -1.63 8.24 -6.89
N ARG A 173 -1.91 6.95 -6.72
CA ARG A 173 -1.15 6.09 -5.80
C ARG A 173 -0.14 5.27 -6.58
N ILE A 174 1.09 5.75 -6.59
CA ILE A 174 2.23 4.98 -7.09
C ILE A 174 2.45 3.79 -6.17
N THR A 175 2.56 2.58 -6.73
CA THR A 175 2.68 1.35 -5.95
C THR A 175 3.63 0.33 -6.58
N GLY A 176 4.15 -0.55 -5.74
CA GLY A 176 5.00 -1.68 -6.05
C GLY A 176 5.24 -2.47 -4.77
N GLN A 177 5.93 -3.60 -4.83
CA GLN A 177 6.41 -4.30 -3.64
C GLN A 177 7.50 -3.50 -2.93
N ASP A 178 8.26 -2.72 -3.71
CA ASP A 178 9.29 -1.80 -3.24
C ASP A 178 9.51 -0.75 -4.33
N THR A 179 9.00 0.46 -4.13
CA THR A 179 9.14 1.54 -5.11
C THR A 179 10.55 2.12 -5.13
N GLY A 180 11.28 2.05 -4.01
CA GLY A 180 12.63 2.59 -3.86
C GLY A 180 13.70 1.94 -4.76
N VAL A 181 13.38 0.76 -5.32
CA VAL A 181 14.30 0.04 -6.20
C VAL A 181 13.90 0.09 -7.67
N TYR A 182 12.98 0.99 -8.06
CA TYR A 182 12.54 1.14 -9.44
C TYR A 182 13.72 1.45 -10.39
N GLY A 183 13.88 0.63 -11.44
CA GLY A 183 14.96 0.70 -12.42
C GLY A 183 16.29 0.09 -11.97
N TRP A 184 16.42 -0.36 -10.72
CA TRP A 184 17.69 -0.84 -10.19
C TRP A 184 18.19 -2.14 -10.85
N GLU A 185 17.30 -3.02 -11.27
CA GLU A 185 17.64 -4.22 -12.04
C GLU A 185 18.25 -3.90 -13.42
N GLN A 186 18.05 -2.66 -13.90
CA GLN A 186 18.62 -2.12 -15.14
C GLN A 186 19.93 -1.37 -14.88
N GLY A 187 20.42 -1.35 -13.61
CA GLY A 187 21.64 -0.66 -13.20
C GLY A 187 21.47 0.83 -12.86
N GLU A 188 20.24 1.33 -12.82
CA GLU A 188 19.94 2.74 -12.57
C GLU A 188 18.85 2.88 -11.49
N ARG A 189 18.91 3.96 -10.72
CA ARG A 189 17.90 4.32 -9.72
C ARG A 189 17.05 5.44 -10.28
N LYS A 190 15.85 5.10 -10.73
CA LYS A 190 15.01 5.98 -11.56
C LYS A 190 13.76 6.51 -10.85
N LEU A 191 13.59 6.27 -9.53
CA LEU A 191 12.39 6.70 -8.83
C LEU A 191 12.23 8.22 -8.87
N ALA A 192 13.27 8.98 -8.54
CA ALA A 192 13.25 10.45 -8.53
C ALA A 192 12.86 11.01 -9.90
N GLU A 193 13.51 10.55 -10.99
CA GLU A 193 13.18 10.96 -12.37
C GLU A 193 11.73 10.61 -12.74
N LEU A 194 11.25 9.42 -12.36
CA LEU A 194 9.86 9.03 -12.62
C LEU A 194 8.88 9.96 -11.92
N LEU A 195 9.12 10.29 -10.65
CA LEU A 195 8.23 11.16 -9.88
C LEU A 195 8.16 12.56 -10.47
N ASP A 196 9.32 13.15 -10.77
CA ASP A 196 9.39 14.47 -11.41
C ASP A 196 8.60 14.51 -12.73
N ARG A 197 8.74 13.47 -13.56
CA ARG A 197 7.98 13.38 -14.83
C ARG A 197 6.49 13.11 -14.65
N VAL A 198 6.08 12.42 -13.60
CA VAL A 198 4.66 12.23 -13.28
C VAL A 198 4.03 13.52 -12.77
N CYS A 199 4.74 14.28 -11.93
CA CYS A 199 4.26 15.58 -11.45
C CYS A 199 4.18 16.64 -12.55
N ALA A 200 4.99 16.53 -13.61
CA ALA A 200 4.90 17.41 -14.78
C ALA A 200 3.65 17.19 -15.67
N ILE A 201 2.81 16.19 -15.38
CA ILE A 201 1.54 15.96 -16.11
C ILE A 201 0.56 17.09 -15.78
N PRO A 202 -0.03 17.78 -16.77
CA PRO A 202 -0.99 18.83 -16.49
C PRO A 202 -2.27 18.31 -15.82
N GLY A 203 -2.71 18.96 -14.75
CA GLY A 203 -3.95 18.65 -14.04
C GLY A 203 -3.87 18.97 -12.55
N ASP A 204 -5.02 19.00 -11.89
CA ASP A 204 -5.10 19.20 -10.43
C ASP A 204 -5.20 17.84 -9.77
N PHE A 205 -4.10 17.28 -9.31
CA PHE A 205 -4.05 15.99 -8.62
C PHE A 205 -2.92 15.98 -7.59
N ARG A 206 -2.95 14.98 -6.72
CA ARG A 206 -1.87 14.69 -5.76
C ARG A 206 -1.30 13.30 -6.00
N VAL A 207 -0.03 13.12 -5.69
CA VAL A 207 0.71 11.86 -5.88
C VAL A 207 1.17 11.32 -4.53
N ARG A 208 0.77 10.10 -4.22
CA ARG A 208 1.26 9.35 -3.04
C ARG A 208 2.21 8.26 -3.48
N VAL A 209 3.47 8.35 -3.03
CA VAL A 209 4.49 7.32 -3.29
C VAL A 209 4.29 6.11 -2.38
N GLY A 210 4.31 4.92 -2.95
CA GLY A 210 4.20 3.66 -2.25
C GLY A 210 5.36 3.38 -1.30
N MET A 211 5.31 2.23 -0.63
CA MET A 211 6.38 1.79 0.26
C MET A 211 7.70 1.68 -0.50
N ALA A 212 8.74 2.28 0.06
CA ALA A 212 10.11 2.26 -0.45
C ALA A 212 11.05 1.74 0.64
N ASN A 213 11.76 0.65 0.38
CA ASN A 213 12.71 0.10 1.36
C ASN A 213 13.82 1.12 1.63
N PRO A 214 14.23 1.34 2.90
CA PRO A 214 15.32 2.25 3.25
C PRO A 214 16.58 2.03 2.41
N LYS A 215 16.96 0.79 2.11
CA LYS A 215 18.08 0.46 1.20
C LYS A 215 17.94 1.08 -0.20
N GLY A 216 16.74 1.05 -0.76
CA GLY A 216 16.46 1.65 -2.07
C GLY A 216 16.57 3.16 -2.02
N VAL A 217 15.95 3.76 -1.00
CA VAL A 217 15.90 5.22 -0.81
C VAL A 217 17.25 5.81 -0.41
N HIS A 218 17.97 5.18 0.52
CA HIS A 218 19.23 5.70 1.07
C HIS A 218 20.22 6.18 0.01
N GLY A 219 20.36 5.44 -1.06
CA GLY A 219 21.30 5.79 -2.12
C GLY A 219 20.86 6.92 -3.06
N ILE A 220 19.63 7.41 -2.93
CA ILE A 220 19.06 8.53 -3.69
C ILE A 220 18.34 9.53 -2.77
N ARG A 221 18.55 9.46 -1.46
CA ARG A 221 17.80 10.21 -0.46
C ARG A 221 17.78 11.72 -0.71
N ASP A 222 18.93 12.27 -1.07
CA ASP A 222 19.08 13.71 -1.32
C ASP A 222 18.30 14.13 -2.58
N GLU A 223 18.50 13.42 -3.69
CA GLU A 223 17.81 13.65 -4.94
C GLU A 223 16.28 13.44 -4.78
N LEU A 224 15.90 12.40 -4.04
CA LEU A 224 14.48 12.09 -3.81
C LEU A 224 13.82 13.19 -2.96
N ALA A 225 14.46 13.64 -1.88
CA ALA A 225 13.93 14.70 -1.03
C ALA A 225 13.86 16.04 -1.78
N GLU A 226 14.81 16.33 -2.70
CA GLU A 226 14.74 17.49 -3.59
C GLU A 226 13.55 17.43 -4.53
N VAL A 227 13.25 16.27 -5.10
CA VAL A 227 12.06 16.08 -5.96
C VAL A 227 10.76 16.27 -5.17
N PHE A 228 10.69 15.79 -3.92
CA PHE A 228 9.54 16.04 -3.05
C PHE A 228 9.37 17.53 -2.77
N ALA A 229 10.42 18.23 -2.42
CA ALA A 229 10.37 19.67 -2.12
C ALA A 229 10.07 20.55 -3.36
N ALA A 230 10.36 20.06 -4.57
CA ALA A 230 10.17 20.81 -5.82
C ALA A 230 8.78 20.64 -6.45
N ASN A 231 8.02 19.61 -6.07
CA ASN A 231 6.76 19.25 -6.72
C ASN A 231 5.59 19.26 -5.73
N GLU A 232 4.74 20.27 -5.81
CA GLU A 232 3.54 20.42 -4.96
C GLU A 232 2.49 19.31 -5.17
N GLU A 233 2.55 18.59 -6.27
CA GLU A 233 1.72 17.43 -6.57
C GLU A 233 2.05 16.24 -5.67
N LEU A 234 3.30 16.10 -5.22
CA LEU A 234 3.69 15.06 -4.27
C LEU A 234 3.15 15.36 -2.88
N TYR A 235 2.53 14.39 -2.26
CA TYR A 235 2.33 14.48 -0.81
C TYR A 235 3.70 14.42 -0.11
N ASP A 236 3.95 15.29 0.84
CA ASP A 236 5.11 15.26 1.73
C ASP A 236 5.02 14.04 2.66
N PHE A 237 5.12 12.86 2.07
CA PHE A 237 4.85 11.58 2.71
C PHE A 237 5.81 10.50 2.19
N LEU A 238 6.66 9.98 3.06
CA LEU A 238 7.51 8.84 2.77
C LEU A 238 7.11 7.62 3.61
N HIS A 239 6.91 6.47 2.97
CA HIS A 239 6.74 5.19 3.65
C HIS A 239 8.02 4.36 3.54
N ALA A 240 8.84 4.40 4.57
CA ALA A 240 10.14 3.72 4.66
C ALA A 240 10.14 2.68 5.82
N PRO A 241 9.82 1.39 5.56
CA PRO A 241 9.68 0.37 6.60
C PRO A 241 11.02 -0.08 7.15
N VAL A 242 11.39 0.38 8.35
CA VAL A 242 12.65 0.02 9.03
C VAL A 242 12.66 -1.42 9.54
N GLN A 243 11.55 -1.92 10.05
CA GLN A 243 11.27 -3.24 10.61
C GLN A 243 11.83 -3.49 12.02
N SER A 244 13.01 -2.97 12.38
CA SER A 244 13.63 -3.07 13.73
C SER A 244 14.59 -1.91 13.97
N GLY A 245 14.74 -1.51 15.20
CA GLY A 245 15.77 -0.56 15.65
C GLY A 245 17.09 -1.23 16.06
N SER A 246 17.26 -2.51 15.77
CA SER A 246 18.48 -3.28 16.07
C SER A 246 19.11 -3.82 14.79
N ASP A 247 20.38 -3.48 14.54
CA ASP A 247 21.14 -3.99 13.39
C ASP A 247 21.32 -5.51 13.42
N ALA A 248 21.41 -6.10 14.62
CA ALA A 248 21.48 -7.55 14.76
C ALA A 248 20.21 -8.23 14.24
N VAL A 249 19.03 -7.71 14.60
CA VAL A 249 17.74 -8.20 14.12
C VAL A 249 17.56 -7.91 12.62
N LEU A 250 17.94 -6.72 12.15
CA LEU A 250 17.93 -6.39 10.73
C LEU A 250 18.79 -7.35 9.90
N GLY A 251 19.97 -7.71 10.41
CA GLY A 251 20.84 -8.71 9.80
C GLY A 251 20.17 -10.10 9.70
N ASP A 252 19.54 -10.58 10.76
CA ASP A 252 18.80 -11.86 10.79
C ASP A 252 17.56 -11.82 9.90
N MET A 253 16.92 -10.65 9.77
CA MET A 253 15.85 -10.38 8.81
C MET A 253 16.35 -10.32 7.37
N ARG A 254 17.68 -10.31 7.15
CA ARG A 254 18.32 -10.03 5.84
C ARG A 254 17.89 -8.71 5.23
N ARG A 255 17.69 -7.71 6.10
CA ARG A 255 17.50 -6.34 5.60
C ARG A 255 18.85 -5.81 5.11
N GLN A 256 18.83 -5.15 3.96
CA GLN A 256 20.05 -4.64 3.33
C GLN A 256 20.32 -3.20 3.69
N HIS A 257 19.89 -2.77 4.88
CA HIS A 257 20.16 -1.48 5.49
C HIS A 257 20.38 -1.67 6.99
N ASN A 258 21.06 -0.73 7.62
CA ASN A 258 21.20 -0.61 9.06
C ASN A 258 20.38 0.58 9.59
N VAL A 259 20.36 0.75 10.90
CA VAL A 259 19.59 1.81 11.57
C VAL A 259 20.08 3.20 11.21
N ASP A 260 21.40 3.38 11.06
CA ASP A 260 21.98 4.69 10.70
C ASP A 260 21.63 5.08 9.26
N GLU A 261 21.66 4.13 8.30
CA GLU A 261 21.18 4.39 6.93
C GLU A 261 19.70 4.80 6.90
N PHE A 262 18.88 4.27 7.80
CA PHE A 262 17.48 4.70 7.95
C PHE A 262 17.38 6.12 8.52
N ARG A 263 18.20 6.47 9.55
CA ARG A 263 18.28 7.83 10.08
C ARG A 263 18.69 8.84 9.01
N GLU A 264 19.73 8.52 8.24
CA GLU A 264 20.18 9.38 7.13
C GLU A 264 19.09 9.64 6.08
N VAL A 265 18.17 8.69 5.87
CA VAL A 265 17.00 8.92 5.01
C VAL A 265 16.03 9.90 5.67
N VAL A 266 15.77 9.77 6.97
CA VAL A 266 14.88 10.69 7.70
C VAL A 266 15.49 12.10 7.72
N ASP A 267 16.77 12.23 8.08
CA ASP A 267 17.49 13.50 8.14
C ASP A 267 17.44 14.24 6.79
N ALA A 268 17.62 13.53 5.66
CA ALA A 268 17.58 14.13 4.34
C ALA A 268 16.21 14.75 3.99
N PHE A 269 15.12 14.15 4.49
CA PHE A 269 13.77 14.70 4.34
C PHE A 269 13.50 15.83 5.33
N ASP A 270 13.95 15.72 6.59
CA ASP A 270 13.84 16.78 7.60
C ASP A 270 14.57 18.07 7.20
N GLU A 271 15.68 17.94 6.49
CA GLU A 271 16.45 19.10 5.99
C GLU A 271 15.74 19.87 4.87
N ARG A 272 14.78 19.26 4.15
CA ARG A 272 14.18 19.83 2.93
C ARG A 272 12.69 20.06 2.99
N LEU A 273 11.98 19.40 3.90
CA LEU A 273 10.51 19.43 3.99
C LEU A 273 10.07 19.81 5.39
N ASP A 274 9.26 20.83 5.49
CA ASP A 274 8.65 21.23 6.75
C ASP A 274 7.34 20.46 6.99
N GLY A 275 7.25 19.75 8.11
CA GLY A 275 6.00 19.10 8.55
C GLY A 275 5.55 17.93 7.66
N TRP A 276 6.49 17.22 7.06
CA TRP A 276 6.22 16.00 6.29
C TRP A 276 5.83 14.81 7.18
N THR A 277 5.30 13.76 6.60
CA THR A 277 4.87 12.55 7.29
C THR A 277 5.81 11.39 7.00
N LEU A 278 6.46 10.85 8.04
CA LEU A 278 7.12 9.55 8.00
C LEU A 278 6.13 8.44 8.31
N ALA A 279 6.01 7.46 7.41
CA ALA A 279 5.37 6.19 7.69
C ALA A 279 6.41 5.08 7.77
N THR A 280 6.31 4.19 8.76
CA THR A 280 7.22 3.06 8.91
C THR A 280 6.52 1.82 9.45
N ASP A 281 7.19 0.66 9.34
CA ASP A 281 6.70 -0.60 9.84
C ASP A 281 7.71 -1.19 10.83
N PHE A 282 7.20 -1.84 11.90
CA PHE A 282 7.98 -2.64 12.84
C PHE A 282 7.42 -4.05 12.94
N ILE A 283 8.30 -5.04 12.88
CA ILE A 283 7.99 -6.43 13.19
C ILE A 283 8.49 -6.73 14.61
N VAL A 284 7.55 -6.91 15.51
CA VAL A 284 7.81 -7.17 16.92
C VAL A 284 7.83 -8.67 17.20
N GLY A 285 8.79 -9.12 17.97
CA GLY A 285 8.93 -10.53 18.36
C GLY A 285 9.46 -11.40 17.24
N PHE A 286 10.37 -10.87 16.43
CA PHE A 286 11.18 -11.68 15.51
C PHE A 286 11.94 -12.76 16.31
N PRO A 287 12.18 -13.96 15.75
CA PRO A 287 12.71 -15.10 16.54
C PRO A 287 13.98 -14.82 17.34
N THR A 288 14.88 -13.98 16.85
CA THR A 288 16.15 -13.64 17.51
C THR A 288 16.10 -12.37 18.34
N GLU A 289 14.98 -11.63 18.32
CA GLU A 289 14.83 -10.36 19.02
C GLU A 289 14.95 -10.54 20.55
N THR A 290 15.98 -9.96 21.15
CA THR A 290 16.15 -9.87 22.60
C THR A 290 15.35 -8.71 23.21
N GLU A 291 15.39 -8.55 24.54
CA GLU A 291 14.79 -7.37 25.17
C GLU A 291 15.51 -6.09 24.79
N ALA A 292 16.85 -6.10 24.76
CA ALA A 292 17.65 -4.96 24.36
C ALA A 292 17.36 -4.52 22.89
N ASP A 293 17.09 -5.48 21.99
CA ASP A 293 16.73 -5.17 20.61
C ASP A 293 15.35 -4.51 20.52
N HIS A 294 14.40 -4.97 21.36
CA HIS A 294 13.09 -4.33 21.45
C HIS A 294 13.20 -2.92 22.05
N GLU A 295 14.00 -2.72 23.09
CA GLU A 295 14.27 -1.39 23.65
C GLU A 295 14.92 -0.46 22.63
N ALA A 296 15.85 -0.95 21.81
CA ALA A 296 16.42 -0.19 20.70
C ALA A 296 15.37 0.22 19.66
N SER A 297 14.43 -0.67 19.34
CA SER A 297 13.30 -0.35 18.45
C SER A 297 12.35 0.69 19.05
N MET A 298 12.10 0.62 20.37
CA MET A 298 11.31 1.62 21.09
C MET A 298 12.02 2.99 21.12
N ALA A 299 13.34 2.99 21.35
CA ALA A 299 14.15 4.22 21.32
C ALA A 299 14.12 4.89 19.94
N LEU A 300 14.34 4.11 18.87
CA LEU A 300 14.26 4.61 17.50
C LEU A 300 12.86 5.19 17.18
N LEU A 301 11.79 4.51 17.57
CA LEU A 301 10.42 5.00 17.39
C LEU A 301 10.19 6.35 18.12
N GLY A 302 10.72 6.49 19.34
CA GLY A 302 10.65 7.75 20.10
C GLY A 302 11.53 8.87 19.55
N GLU A 303 12.62 8.51 18.89
CA GLU A 303 13.58 9.43 18.25
C GLU A 303 13.00 10.03 16.96
N VAL A 304 12.64 9.17 15.99
CA VAL A 304 12.20 9.61 14.66
C VAL A 304 10.73 10.02 14.61
N ARG A 305 9.95 9.72 15.65
CA ARG A 305 8.55 10.14 15.85
C ARG A 305 7.66 10.01 14.58
N PRO A 306 7.61 8.85 13.93
CA PRO A 306 6.86 8.69 12.70
C PRO A 306 5.35 8.84 12.94
N GLU A 307 4.67 9.56 12.07
CA GLU A 307 3.23 9.81 12.21
C GLU A 307 2.35 8.62 11.84
N LYS A 308 2.90 7.67 11.08
CA LYS A 308 2.19 6.43 10.72
C LYS A 308 3.07 5.22 10.97
N VAL A 309 2.65 4.38 11.90
CA VAL A 309 3.41 3.17 12.26
C VAL A 309 2.54 1.93 12.17
N ASN A 310 2.97 0.96 11.38
CA ASN A 310 2.39 -0.37 11.39
C ASN A 310 3.19 -1.27 12.33
N VAL A 311 2.59 -1.69 13.44
CA VAL A 311 3.18 -2.64 14.39
C VAL A 311 2.64 -4.03 14.11
N THR A 312 3.49 -4.92 13.61
CA THR A 312 3.13 -6.29 13.26
C THR A 312 3.86 -7.28 14.14
N ARG A 313 3.12 -8.19 14.78
CA ARG A 313 3.74 -9.31 15.51
C ARG A 313 4.24 -10.35 14.51
N PHE A 314 5.49 -10.75 14.65
CA PHE A 314 6.06 -11.81 13.81
C PHE A 314 5.17 -13.05 13.80
N SER A 315 4.85 -13.53 12.63
CA SER A 315 4.18 -14.81 12.39
C SER A 315 4.95 -15.61 11.34
N LYS A 316 5.08 -16.91 11.60
CA LYS A 316 5.75 -17.83 10.68
C LYS A 316 5.01 -17.88 9.36
N ARG A 317 5.74 -17.73 8.25
CA ARG A 317 5.19 -17.81 6.91
C ARG A 317 5.73 -19.03 6.17
N PRO A 318 4.89 -19.90 5.58
CA PRO A 318 5.37 -21.09 4.88
C PRO A 318 6.42 -20.76 3.82
N GLY A 319 7.46 -21.57 3.72
CA GLY A 319 8.52 -21.41 2.72
C GLY A 319 9.50 -20.27 3.00
N THR A 320 9.42 -19.58 4.15
CA THR A 320 10.39 -18.54 4.53
C THR A 320 11.38 -19.09 5.56
N ASP A 321 12.65 -18.64 5.50
CA ASP A 321 13.69 -19.15 6.40
C ASP A 321 13.39 -18.85 7.87
N ALA A 322 12.77 -17.71 8.17
CA ALA A 322 12.36 -17.36 9.53
C ALA A 322 11.24 -18.26 10.07
N ALA A 323 10.55 -19.03 9.24
CA ALA A 323 9.55 -20.01 9.72
C ALA A 323 10.17 -21.16 10.49
N ASP A 324 11.42 -21.54 10.17
CA ASP A 324 12.13 -22.64 10.81
C ASP A 324 12.83 -22.21 12.12
N MET A 325 12.92 -20.91 12.35
CA MET A 325 13.53 -20.37 13.58
C MET A 325 12.65 -20.65 14.80
N LYS A 326 13.28 -20.79 15.97
CA LYS A 326 12.56 -20.92 17.25
C LYS A 326 11.96 -19.57 17.63
N GLY A 327 10.65 -19.42 17.49
CA GLY A 327 9.95 -18.18 17.79
C GLY A 327 9.85 -17.86 19.28
N LEU A 328 9.64 -16.58 19.58
CA LEU A 328 9.34 -16.08 20.92
C LEU A 328 7.92 -16.47 21.36
N GLY A 329 7.72 -16.56 22.68
CA GLY A 329 6.41 -16.83 23.27
C GLY A 329 5.35 -15.79 22.91
N GLY A 330 4.10 -16.22 22.78
CA GLY A 330 2.98 -15.34 22.41
C GLY A 330 2.77 -14.17 23.37
N THR A 331 3.02 -14.38 24.68
CA THR A 331 2.93 -13.36 25.73
C THR A 331 3.94 -12.24 25.49
N VAL A 332 5.22 -12.58 25.26
CA VAL A 332 6.28 -11.61 24.99
C VAL A 332 5.94 -10.77 23.74
N LYS A 333 5.54 -11.43 22.64
CA LYS A 333 5.13 -10.71 21.41
C LYS A 333 3.94 -9.76 21.64
N LYS A 334 2.99 -10.18 22.49
CA LYS A 334 1.82 -9.35 22.83
C LYS A 334 2.21 -8.13 23.66
N GLU A 335 3.07 -8.32 24.68
CA GLU A 335 3.53 -7.25 25.56
C GLU A 335 4.35 -6.21 24.78
N ARG A 336 5.34 -6.65 24.00
CA ARG A 336 6.16 -5.77 23.14
C ARG A 336 5.31 -5.00 22.13
N SER A 337 4.39 -5.71 21.44
CA SER A 337 3.53 -5.02 20.46
C SER A 337 2.57 -4.03 21.10
N ARG A 338 2.14 -4.27 22.36
CA ARG A 338 1.33 -3.31 23.12
C ARG A 338 2.15 -2.07 23.45
N ALA A 339 3.34 -2.24 24.05
CA ALA A 339 4.20 -1.11 24.42
C ALA A 339 4.51 -0.21 23.21
N MET A 340 4.86 -0.81 22.08
CA MET A 340 5.11 -0.06 20.84
C MET A 340 3.84 0.61 20.29
N THR A 341 2.69 -0.04 20.42
CA THR A 341 1.40 0.56 20.02
C THR A 341 1.03 1.75 20.91
N ASP A 342 1.25 1.64 22.22
CA ASP A 342 0.96 2.73 23.16
C ASP A 342 1.85 3.95 22.86
N LEU A 343 3.15 3.76 22.57
CA LEU A 343 4.06 4.83 22.20
C LEU A 343 3.67 5.49 20.88
N LYS A 344 3.38 4.69 19.83
CA LYS A 344 2.95 5.27 18.54
C LYS A 344 1.65 6.06 18.67
N MET A 345 0.70 5.60 19.50
CA MET A 345 -0.57 6.30 19.69
C MET A 345 -0.34 7.64 20.41
N ALA A 346 0.57 7.70 21.36
CA ALA A 346 0.96 8.94 22.02
C ALA A 346 1.58 9.95 21.01
N ILE A 347 2.49 9.48 20.16
CA ILE A 347 3.11 10.31 19.11
C ILE A 347 2.03 10.84 18.15
N MET A 348 1.14 9.98 17.67
CA MET A 348 0.08 10.38 16.75
C MET A 348 -0.89 11.40 17.38
N ASP A 349 -1.23 11.22 18.66
CA ASP A 349 -2.12 12.14 19.39
C ASP A 349 -1.51 13.53 19.50
N GLU A 350 -0.21 13.62 19.78
CA GLU A 350 0.53 14.89 19.80
C GLU A 350 0.53 15.55 18.42
N VAL A 351 0.89 14.81 17.35
CA VAL A 351 0.94 15.34 15.99
C VAL A 351 -0.41 15.88 15.53
N TYR A 352 -1.49 15.14 15.75
CA TYR A 352 -2.84 15.62 15.37
C TYR A 352 -3.33 16.74 16.29
N GLY A 353 -2.87 16.76 17.55
CA GLY A 353 -3.15 17.85 18.49
C GLY A 353 -2.53 19.18 18.08
N ASP A 354 -1.30 19.14 17.60
CA ASP A 354 -0.56 20.32 17.13
C ASP A 354 -1.20 20.97 15.88
N MET A 355 -1.95 20.18 15.09
CA MET A 355 -2.67 20.69 13.91
C MET A 355 -3.88 21.60 14.25
N VAL A 356 -4.39 21.57 15.48
CA VAL A 356 -5.61 22.31 15.84
C VAL A 356 -5.40 23.82 15.76
N GLY A 357 -6.25 24.51 15.01
CA GLY A 357 -6.16 25.94 14.72
C GLY A 357 -5.39 26.28 13.44
N GLU A 358 -4.77 25.28 12.78
CA GLU A 358 -4.09 25.50 11.51
C GLU A 358 -5.05 25.49 10.33
N ARG A 359 -4.70 26.23 9.27
CA ARG A 359 -5.37 26.19 7.98
C ARG A 359 -4.58 25.32 7.03
N ARG A 360 -5.28 24.43 6.31
CA ARG A 360 -4.68 23.48 5.39
C ARG A 360 -5.52 23.30 4.14
N GLU A 361 -4.86 23.27 2.99
CA GLU A 361 -5.48 22.74 1.78
C GLU A 361 -5.61 21.23 1.90
N VAL A 362 -6.77 20.69 1.50
CA VAL A 362 -7.03 19.24 1.53
C VAL A 362 -7.70 18.78 0.24
N LEU A 363 -7.36 17.58 -0.21
CA LEU A 363 -8.08 16.86 -1.24
C LEU A 363 -9.13 15.94 -0.61
N VAL A 364 -10.37 16.04 -1.04
CA VAL A 364 -11.44 15.10 -0.69
C VAL A 364 -11.25 13.81 -1.46
N VAL A 365 -10.97 12.70 -0.76
CA VAL A 365 -10.62 11.44 -1.41
C VAL A 365 -11.77 10.44 -1.43
N GLU A 366 -12.53 10.36 -0.34
CA GLU A 366 -13.60 9.36 -0.21
C GLU A 366 -14.74 9.83 0.70
N PRO A 367 -15.95 9.26 0.54
CA PRO A 367 -17.03 9.48 1.50
C PRO A 367 -16.62 9.00 2.90
N GLY A 368 -17.07 9.74 3.92
CA GLY A 368 -16.94 9.38 5.32
C GLY A 368 -18.18 8.66 5.84
N THR A 369 -18.35 8.66 7.16
CA THR A 369 -19.56 8.11 7.82
C THR A 369 -20.63 9.19 7.91
N GLY A 370 -21.86 8.86 7.53
CA GLY A 370 -22.98 9.82 7.50
C GLY A 370 -22.72 10.94 6.48
N ASP A 371 -23.03 12.19 6.86
CA ASP A 371 -22.77 13.37 6.03
C ASP A 371 -21.36 13.94 6.28
N SER A 372 -20.34 13.13 5.98
CA SER A 372 -18.94 13.55 6.07
C SER A 372 -18.12 13.05 4.88
N VAL A 373 -16.95 13.67 4.68
CA VAL A 373 -15.93 13.22 3.72
C VAL A 373 -14.58 13.09 4.42
N LYS A 374 -13.75 12.21 3.87
CA LYS A 374 -12.37 12.04 4.30
C LYS A 374 -11.43 12.72 3.30
N CYS A 375 -10.61 13.59 3.83
CA CYS A 375 -9.67 14.39 3.09
C CYS A 375 -8.23 14.03 3.44
N ARG A 376 -7.29 14.43 2.57
CA ARG A 376 -5.84 14.39 2.79
C ARG A 376 -5.27 15.77 2.66
N ASP A 377 -4.46 16.19 3.64
CA ASP A 377 -3.63 17.40 3.52
C ASP A 377 -2.36 17.14 2.70
N GLY A 378 -1.54 18.16 2.48
CA GLY A 378 -0.28 18.06 1.74
C GLY A 378 0.71 17.04 2.30
N ALA A 379 0.65 16.71 3.60
CA ALA A 379 1.46 15.67 4.23
C ALA A 379 0.73 14.30 4.34
N TYR A 380 -0.34 14.09 3.58
CA TYR A 380 -1.13 12.86 3.56
C TYR A 380 -1.80 12.52 4.91
N ARG A 381 -2.00 13.50 5.80
CA ARG A 381 -2.74 13.34 7.05
C ARG A 381 -4.23 13.29 6.78
N GLN A 382 -4.95 12.56 7.61
CA GLN A 382 -6.40 12.44 7.44
C GLN A 382 -7.14 13.55 8.18
N ILE A 383 -7.95 14.30 7.43
CA ILE A 383 -8.88 15.29 7.98
C ILE A 383 -10.30 14.90 7.55
N VAL A 384 -11.23 14.93 8.51
CA VAL A 384 -12.65 14.62 8.28
C VAL A 384 -13.43 15.91 8.27
N VAL A 385 -14.16 16.19 7.19
CA VAL A 385 -15.05 17.34 7.05
C VAL A 385 -16.49 16.86 7.17
N ARG A 386 -17.26 17.45 8.10
CA ARG A 386 -18.67 17.16 8.33
C ARG A 386 -19.58 18.12 7.56
N GLY A 387 -20.84 17.73 7.34
CA GLY A 387 -21.82 18.56 6.61
C GLY A 387 -21.48 18.75 5.13
N ALA A 388 -20.82 17.74 4.55
CA ALA A 388 -20.32 17.81 3.18
C ALA A 388 -21.45 17.86 2.15
N GLY A 389 -22.52 17.09 2.33
CA GLY A 389 -23.66 17.05 1.41
C GLY A 389 -24.42 18.37 1.37
N GLU A 390 -24.62 19.02 2.52
CA GLU A 390 -25.27 20.34 2.58
C GLU A 390 -24.48 21.43 1.87
N ARG A 391 -23.16 21.27 1.79
CA ARG A 391 -22.21 22.20 1.16
C ARG A 391 -21.87 21.83 -0.29
N GLY A 392 -22.37 20.69 -0.79
CA GLY A 392 -22.09 20.18 -2.14
C GLY A 392 -20.64 19.69 -2.32
N ILE A 393 -19.96 19.35 -1.22
CA ILE A 393 -18.57 18.86 -1.23
C ILE A 393 -18.54 17.39 -1.60
N ALA A 394 -17.73 17.02 -2.58
CA ALA A 394 -17.63 15.68 -3.13
C ALA A 394 -16.19 15.19 -3.28
N PRO A 395 -15.94 13.87 -3.36
CA PRO A 395 -14.62 13.35 -3.72
C PRO A 395 -14.10 13.98 -5.01
N GLY A 396 -12.83 14.43 -4.96
CA GLY A 396 -12.15 15.14 -6.05
C GLY A 396 -12.03 16.66 -5.82
N ASP A 397 -12.76 17.22 -4.87
CA ASP A 397 -12.66 18.64 -4.55
C ASP A 397 -11.39 18.93 -3.74
N PHE A 398 -10.77 20.08 -4.02
CA PHE A 398 -9.76 20.71 -3.16
C PHE A 398 -10.42 21.78 -2.32
N LEU A 399 -10.10 21.83 -1.04
CA LEU A 399 -10.72 22.73 -0.06
C LEU A 399 -9.66 23.32 0.87
N ASP A 400 -9.84 24.56 1.25
CA ASP A 400 -9.19 25.12 2.44
C ASP A 400 -10.03 24.81 3.68
N VAL A 401 -9.40 24.23 4.70
CA VAL A 401 -10.04 23.89 5.97
C VAL A 401 -9.27 24.46 7.15
N GLU A 402 -9.99 24.88 8.18
CA GLU A 402 -9.41 25.12 9.51
C GLU A 402 -9.60 23.87 10.37
N VAL A 403 -8.51 23.34 10.93
CA VAL A 403 -8.54 22.17 11.83
C VAL A 403 -9.13 22.60 13.17
N THR A 404 -10.28 22.05 13.55
CA THR A 404 -11.04 22.47 14.73
C THR A 404 -10.87 21.57 15.94
N SER A 405 -10.57 20.29 15.70
CA SER A 405 -10.33 19.30 16.76
C SER A 405 -9.65 18.05 16.18
N HIS A 406 -9.21 17.15 17.04
CA HIS A 406 -8.60 15.89 16.63
C HIS A 406 -9.11 14.71 17.45
N GLU A 407 -8.92 13.54 16.86
CA GLU A 407 -8.82 12.23 17.51
C GLU A 407 -7.40 11.73 17.33
N THR A 408 -7.00 10.71 18.04
CA THR A 408 -5.59 10.21 18.02
C THR A 408 -5.03 9.93 16.61
N VAL A 409 -5.87 9.58 15.63
CA VAL A 409 -5.42 9.11 14.31
C VAL A 409 -5.97 9.91 13.13
N TYR A 410 -6.71 10.98 13.37
CA TYR A 410 -7.22 11.92 12.37
C TYR A 410 -7.68 13.21 13.01
N ALA A 411 -7.82 14.26 12.23
CA ALA A 411 -8.39 15.54 12.68
C ALA A 411 -9.77 15.79 12.06
N PHE A 412 -10.50 16.76 12.63
CA PHE A 412 -11.68 17.35 12.05
C PHE A 412 -11.36 18.75 11.53
N GLY A 413 -11.92 19.09 10.37
CA GLY A 413 -11.79 20.41 9.78
C GLY A 413 -13.12 20.97 9.33
N GLU A 414 -13.20 22.30 9.33
CA GLU A 414 -14.31 23.06 8.76
C GLU A 414 -13.82 23.88 7.57
N PRO A 415 -14.53 23.85 6.41
CA PRO A 415 -14.20 24.66 5.24
C PRO A 415 -14.21 26.14 5.58
N VAL A 416 -13.21 26.88 5.08
CA VAL A 416 -12.99 28.31 5.34
C VAL A 416 -13.47 29.16 4.18
#